data_9253ad62e2992e0a784aefdef4efce32
#
_entry.id   9253ad62e2992e0a784aefdef4efce32
#
_cell.length_a   1.000
_cell.length_b   1.000
_cell.length_c   1.000
_cell.angle_alpha   90.00
_cell.angle_beta   90.00
_cell.angle_gamma   90.00
#
_symmetry.space_group_name_H-M   'P 1'
#
loop_
_entity.id
_entity.type
_entity.pdbx_description
1 polymer ?
#
loop_
_entity_poly.entity_id
_entity_poly.type
_entity_poly.pdbx_seq_one_letter_code
_entity_poly.pdbx_strand_id
1 'polypeptide(L)'
;ITVNETKTKKELRVLQDNAALKSKLKEYVFAKKEFMKIHTASDYEFNAWIVKPADFDPSKKYPVMMTQYSGPNSQQVLDQYGFDWEQYLASNGIIVVCVDGRGTGARGEAFRKCTYLRMGELESRDQVEAAQALGKLPYIDKDRIAIWGWSFGGYNTLMALSTGNGTFKVGIAVAPPTDWNCLLYTSPSPRD
;
A
#
# COMPACT_ATOMS: atom_id res chain seq x y z
N ILE A 1 -7.85 -25.31 2.05
CA ILE A 1 -6.48 -25.87 2.02
C ILE A 1 -6.57 -27.25 1.39
N THR A 2 -5.80 -27.48 0.33
CA THR A 2 -5.81 -28.72 -0.43
C THR A 2 -4.39 -29.28 -0.56
N VAL A 3 -4.29 -30.60 -0.75
CA VAL A 3 -3.06 -31.27 -1.17
C VAL A 3 -3.19 -31.56 -2.66
N ASN A 4 -2.26 -31.06 -3.43
CA ASN A 4 -2.26 -31.23 -4.87
C ASN A 4 -1.01 -31.98 -5.34
N GLU A 5 -1.15 -32.77 -6.39
CA GLU A 5 -0.02 -33.39 -7.05
C GLU A 5 0.88 -32.32 -7.69
N THR A 6 2.18 -32.39 -7.43
CA THR A 6 3.11 -31.32 -7.83
C THR A 6 3.19 -31.13 -9.36
N LYS A 7 3.16 -32.23 -10.13
CA LYS A 7 3.29 -32.20 -11.60
C LYS A 7 2.02 -31.74 -12.30
N THR A 8 0.90 -32.36 -11.98
CA THR A 8 -0.39 -32.17 -12.70
C THR A 8 -1.27 -31.09 -12.08
N LYS A 9 -0.93 -30.62 -10.87
CA LYS A 9 -1.76 -29.73 -10.03
C LYS A 9 -3.12 -30.34 -9.66
N LYS A 10 -3.34 -31.63 -9.93
CA LYS A 10 -4.59 -32.32 -9.56
C LYS A 10 -4.77 -32.34 -8.04
N GLU A 11 -5.96 -31.96 -7.60
CA GLU A 11 -6.32 -32.05 -6.19
C GLU A 11 -6.41 -33.53 -5.76
N LEU A 12 -5.65 -33.88 -4.73
CA LEU A 12 -5.62 -35.23 -4.15
C LEU A 12 -6.48 -35.33 -2.90
N ARG A 13 -6.47 -34.30 -2.06
CA ARG A 13 -7.22 -34.25 -0.82
C ARG A 13 -7.50 -32.84 -0.36
N VAL A 14 -8.71 -32.59 0.13
CA VAL A 14 -9.06 -31.38 0.87
C VAL A 14 -8.73 -31.60 2.35
N LEU A 15 -7.90 -30.72 2.92
CA LEU A 15 -7.57 -30.69 4.35
C LEU A 15 -8.56 -29.83 5.13
N GLN A 16 -8.93 -28.68 4.55
CA GLN A 16 -9.88 -27.74 5.11
C GLN A 16 -10.58 -27.00 3.98
N ASP A 17 -11.89 -27.11 3.91
CA ASP A 17 -12.72 -26.49 2.87
C ASP A 17 -13.16 -25.06 3.23
N ASN A 18 -13.02 -24.69 4.52
CA ASN A 18 -13.46 -23.40 5.07
C ASN A 18 -14.97 -23.14 4.86
N ALA A 19 -15.80 -24.18 4.86
CA ALA A 19 -17.23 -24.07 4.57
C ALA A 19 -17.95 -23.08 5.53
N ALA A 20 -17.66 -23.16 6.82
CA ALA A 20 -18.23 -22.24 7.82
C ALA A 20 -17.81 -20.78 7.56
N LEU A 21 -16.52 -20.53 7.28
CA LEU A 21 -16.02 -19.22 6.92
C LEU A 21 -16.67 -18.70 5.64
N LYS A 22 -16.73 -19.52 4.59
CA LYS A 22 -17.37 -19.15 3.32
C LYS A 22 -18.86 -18.81 3.50
N SER A 23 -19.56 -19.55 4.37
CA SER A 23 -20.95 -19.26 4.71
C SER A 23 -21.08 -17.89 5.40
N LYS A 24 -20.22 -17.63 6.38
CA LYS A 24 -20.22 -16.36 7.12
C LYS A 24 -19.88 -15.18 6.23
N LEU A 25 -18.91 -15.32 5.34
CA LEU A 25 -18.50 -14.26 4.40
C LEU A 25 -19.62 -13.85 3.42
N LYS A 26 -20.59 -14.73 3.13
CA LYS A 26 -21.75 -14.39 2.29
C LYS A 26 -22.70 -13.36 2.92
N GLU A 27 -22.62 -13.17 4.22
CA GLU A 27 -23.41 -12.15 4.93
C GLU A 27 -22.86 -10.72 4.75
N TYR A 28 -21.68 -10.58 4.15
CA TYR A 28 -20.98 -9.32 3.96
C TYR A 28 -20.77 -9.02 2.47
N VAL A 29 -20.76 -7.74 2.15
CA VAL A 29 -20.38 -7.26 0.82
C VAL A 29 -18.95 -6.73 0.91
N PHE A 30 -18.03 -7.39 0.22
CA PHE A 30 -16.62 -6.99 0.18
C PHE A 30 -16.31 -6.21 -1.09
N ALA A 31 -15.55 -5.14 -0.91
CA ALA A 31 -14.96 -4.42 -2.00
C ALA A 31 -13.81 -5.23 -2.64
N LYS A 32 -13.72 -5.23 -3.96
CA LYS A 32 -12.69 -5.98 -4.68
C LYS A 32 -11.36 -5.24 -4.65
N LYS A 33 -10.28 -5.95 -4.35
CA LYS A 33 -8.91 -5.46 -4.54
C LYS A 33 -8.54 -5.65 -6.02
N GLU A 34 -8.20 -4.56 -6.69
CA GLU A 34 -7.79 -4.53 -8.10
C GLU A 34 -6.33 -4.10 -8.19
N PHE A 35 -5.52 -4.81 -9.01
CA PHE A 35 -4.14 -4.42 -9.26
C PHE A 35 -4.06 -3.44 -10.43
N MET A 36 -3.18 -2.47 -10.32
CA MET A 36 -3.00 -1.46 -11.35
C MET A 36 -1.55 -0.99 -11.42
N LYS A 37 -1.22 -0.25 -12.47
CA LYS A 37 0.03 0.47 -12.64
C LYS A 37 -0.23 1.96 -12.51
N ILE A 38 0.66 2.67 -11.85
CA ILE A 38 0.62 4.13 -11.74
C ILE A 38 1.83 4.69 -12.48
N HIS A 39 1.58 5.46 -13.53
CA HIS A 39 2.61 6.18 -14.27
C HIS A 39 2.76 7.59 -13.69
N THR A 40 3.96 7.93 -13.29
CA THR A 40 4.26 9.22 -12.65
C THR A 40 4.86 10.22 -13.64
N ALA A 41 4.93 11.49 -13.22
CA ALA A 41 5.52 12.56 -14.02
C ALA A 41 7.04 12.40 -14.22
N SER A 42 7.72 11.66 -13.35
CA SER A 42 9.15 11.33 -13.46
C SER A 42 9.42 10.08 -14.33
N ASP A 43 8.44 9.64 -15.12
CA ASP A 43 8.52 8.49 -16.01
C ASP A 43 8.76 7.14 -15.29
N TYR A 44 8.35 7.07 -14.02
CA TYR A 44 8.30 5.82 -13.28
C TYR A 44 6.92 5.19 -13.35
N GLU A 45 6.90 3.87 -13.49
CA GLU A 45 5.71 3.04 -13.33
C GLU A 45 5.78 2.28 -12.02
N PHE A 46 4.80 2.46 -11.14
CA PHE A 46 4.73 1.76 -9.87
C PHE A 46 3.62 0.71 -9.85
N ASN A 47 3.88 -0.42 -9.19
CA ASN A 47 2.86 -1.38 -8.86
C ASN A 47 1.95 -0.81 -7.78
N ALA A 48 0.66 -1.01 -7.92
CA ALA A 48 -0.34 -0.58 -6.96
C ALA A 48 -1.51 -1.56 -6.87
N TRP A 49 -2.24 -1.50 -5.78
CA TRP A 49 -3.59 -2.01 -5.71
C TRP A 49 -4.54 -0.92 -5.24
N ILE A 50 -5.80 -1.05 -5.67
CA ILE A 50 -6.89 -0.16 -5.32
C ILE A 50 -8.08 -0.97 -4.80
N VAL A 51 -8.72 -0.48 -3.74
CA VAL A 51 -9.99 -0.97 -3.23
C VAL A 51 -10.99 0.18 -3.33
N LYS A 52 -12.02 -0.01 -4.16
CA LYS A 52 -13.10 0.95 -4.37
C LYS A 52 -14.34 0.52 -3.57
N PRO A 53 -15.22 1.43 -3.13
CA PRO A 53 -16.51 1.05 -2.56
C PRO A 53 -17.22 -0.02 -3.38
N ALA A 54 -17.97 -0.91 -2.72
CA ALA A 54 -18.68 -1.97 -3.43
C ALA A 54 -19.80 -1.43 -4.35
N ASP A 55 -20.35 -0.27 -4.00
CA ASP A 55 -21.34 0.51 -4.77
C ASP A 55 -20.67 1.62 -5.59
N PHE A 56 -19.43 1.43 -6.02
CA PHE A 56 -18.64 2.42 -6.75
C PHE A 56 -19.38 2.94 -8.00
N ASP A 57 -19.49 4.25 -8.08
CA ASP A 57 -20.08 4.97 -9.20
C ASP A 57 -19.00 5.86 -9.88
N PRO A 58 -18.58 5.56 -11.11
CA PRO A 58 -17.51 6.30 -11.78
C PRO A 58 -17.84 7.76 -12.09
N SER A 59 -19.09 8.18 -11.95
CA SER A 59 -19.52 9.58 -12.12
C SER A 59 -19.30 10.43 -10.87
N LYS A 60 -19.07 9.81 -9.73
CA LYS A 60 -18.81 10.49 -8.45
C LYS A 60 -17.33 10.67 -8.20
N LYS A 61 -16.99 11.60 -7.31
CA LYS A 61 -15.63 11.82 -6.80
C LYS A 61 -15.48 11.31 -5.38
N TYR A 62 -14.46 10.50 -5.16
CA TYR A 62 -14.19 9.85 -3.88
C TYR A 62 -12.92 10.38 -3.23
N PRO A 63 -12.93 10.54 -1.90
CA PRO A 63 -11.70 10.73 -1.15
C PRO A 63 -10.83 9.47 -1.24
N VAL A 64 -9.52 9.65 -1.09
CA VAL A 64 -8.54 8.56 -1.13
C VAL A 64 -7.75 8.50 0.16
N MET A 65 -7.57 7.29 0.69
CA MET A 65 -6.56 6.97 1.68
C MET A 65 -5.45 6.15 1.00
N MET A 66 -4.26 6.72 0.88
CA MET A 66 -3.09 5.97 0.47
C MET A 66 -2.47 5.28 1.68
N THR A 67 -2.25 3.97 1.59
CA THR A 67 -1.55 3.17 2.59
C THR A 67 -0.21 2.73 2.04
N GLN A 68 0.85 2.77 2.85
CA GLN A 68 2.18 2.39 2.43
C GLN A 68 3.08 2.07 3.61
N TYR A 69 4.11 1.26 3.36
CA TYR A 69 5.24 1.09 4.26
C TYR A 69 6.51 1.71 3.66
N SER A 70 6.78 1.43 2.39
CA SER A 70 7.90 1.97 1.60
C SER A 70 9.31 1.66 2.14
N GLY A 71 9.43 0.91 3.22
CA GLY A 71 10.71 0.55 3.81
C GLY A 71 11.59 -0.26 2.85
N PRO A 72 12.92 -0.24 3.04
CA PRO A 72 13.87 -0.92 2.16
C PRO A 72 13.54 -2.40 1.98
N ASN A 73 13.47 -2.85 0.72
CA ASN A 73 13.16 -4.23 0.34
C ASN A 73 11.79 -4.76 0.82
N SER A 74 10.90 -3.89 1.28
CA SER A 74 9.51 -4.27 1.61
C SER A 74 8.68 -4.45 0.34
N GLN A 75 7.53 -5.11 0.47
CA GLN A 75 6.52 -5.21 -0.58
C GLN A 75 5.14 -5.27 0.05
N GLN A 76 4.27 -4.33 -0.34
CA GLN A 76 2.88 -4.24 0.14
C GLN A 76 1.88 -4.58 -0.96
N VAL A 77 2.29 -4.44 -2.23
CA VAL A 77 1.46 -4.79 -3.38
C VAL A 77 1.64 -6.28 -3.67
N LEU A 78 0.82 -7.08 -2.98
CA LEU A 78 0.85 -8.54 -3.02
C LEU A 78 -0.52 -9.10 -3.43
N ASP A 79 -0.51 -10.12 -4.29
CA ASP A 79 -1.69 -10.97 -4.56
C ASP A 79 -1.86 -11.96 -3.41
N GLN A 80 -2.36 -11.44 -2.31
CA GLN A 80 -2.54 -12.16 -1.07
C GLN A 80 -4.00 -12.06 -0.62
N TYR A 81 -4.56 -13.19 -0.21
CA TYR A 81 -5.86 -13.20 0.42
C TYR A 81 -5.79 -12.54 1.79
N GLY A 82 -6.69 -11.62 2.04
CA GLY A 82 -6.84 -10.95 3.33
C GLY A 82 -7.92 -9.89 3.25
N PHE A 83 -8.53 -9.62 4.40
CA PHE A 83 -9.43 -8.50 4.61
C PHE A 83 -8.90 -7.72 5.81
N ASP A 84 -8.77 -6.43 5.63
CA ASP A 84 -8.26 -5.55 6.67
C ASP A 84 -9.10 -4.25 6.68
N TRP A 85 -8.64 -3.27 7.40
CA TRP A 85 -9.31 -1.98 7.58
C TRP A 85 -9.63 -1.24 6.26
N GLU A 86 -8.98 -1.58 5.15
CA GLU A 86 -9.32 -1.06 3.82
C GLU A 86 -10.78 -1.37 3.43
N GLN A 87 -11.32 -2.51 3.88
CA GLN A 87 -12.73 -2.86 3.64
C GLN A 87 -13.69 -1.92 4.41
N TYR A 88 -13.32 -1.58 5.64
CA TYR A 88 -14.08 -0.62 6.45
C TYR A 88 -14.07 0.77 5.82
N LEU A 89 -12.93 1.24 5.34
CA LEU A 89 -12.84 2.53 4.66
C LEU A 89 -13.65 2.53 3.36
N ALA A 90 -13.55 1.47 2.57
CA ALA A 90 -14.32 1.33 1.33
C ALA A 90 -15.84 1.32 1.59
N SER A 91 -16.31 0.65 2.66
CA SER A 91 -17.74 0.67 3.04
C SER A 91 -18.22 2.06 3.49
N ASN A 92 -17.30 2.95 3.84
CA ASN A 92 -17.57 4.35 4.18
C ASN A 92 -17.30 5.33 3.01
N GLY A 93 -17.23 4.82 1.79
CA GLY A 93 -17.11 5.65 0.59
C GLY A 93 -15.71 6.23 0.36
N ILE A 94 -14.66 5.62 0.94
CA ILE A 94 -13.27 6.04 0.77
C ILE A 94 -12.55 5.01 -0.12
N ILE A 95 -11.92 5.46 -1.18
CA ILE A 95 -11.03 4.61 -1.99
C ILE A 95 -9.73 4.42 -1.23
N VAL A 96 -9.25 3.17 -1.14
CA VAL A 96 -7.94 2.87 -0.54
C VAL A 96 -6.97 2.43 -1.63
N VAL A 97 -5.77 3.00 -1.61
CA VAL A 97 -4.72 2.70 -2.59
C VAL A 97 -3.42 2.39 -1.87
N CYS A 98 -2.72 1.36 -2.32
CA CYS A 98 -1.36 1.08 -1.90
C CYS A 98 -0.41 1.12 -3.09
N VAL A 99 0.76 1.72 -2.91
CA VAL A 99 1.76 1.88 -3.96
C VAL A 99 3.13 1.47 -3.45
N ASP A 100 3.79 0.56 -4.16
CA ASP A 100 5.19 0.20 -3.92
C ASP A 100 6.10 1.06 -4.82
N GLY A 101 6.70 2.09 -4.23
CA GLY A 101 7.66 2.97 -4.87
C GLY A 101 9.09 2.41 -4.86
N ARG A 102 10.04 3.22 -5.29
CA ARG A 102 11.48 2.89 -5.29
C ARG A 102 11.96 2.54 -3.88
N GLY A 103 12.96 1.66 -3.82
CA GLY A 103 13.46 1.09 -2.56
C GLY A 103 12.76 -0.22 -2.16
N THR A 104 11.53 -0.46 -2.64
CA THR A 104 10.81 -1.72 -2.37
C THR A 104 11.35 -2.89 -3.18
N GLY A 105 10.92 -4.10 -2.82
CA GLY A 105 11.37 -5.36 -3.42
C GLY A 105 10.74 -5.72 -4.76
N ALA A 106 11.09 -6.92 -5.26
CA ALA A 106 10.48 -7.59 -6.41
C ALA A 106 10.62 -6.89 -7.79
N ARG A 107 11.47 -5.85 -7.92
CA ARG A 107 11.71 -5.12 -9.18
C ARG A 107 13.19 -4.99 -9.56
N GLY A 108 14.03 -5.85 -8.99
CA GLY A 108 15.45 -5.90 -9.27
C GLY A 108 16.28 -4.94 -8.40
N GLU A 109 17.61 -5.13 -8.48
CA GLU A 109 18.59 -4.47 -7.61
C GLU A 109 18.63 -2.94 -7.77
N ALA A 110 18.59 -2.46 -9.00
CA ALA A 110 18.64 -1.02 -9.27
C ALA A 110 17.45 -0.27 -8.64
N PHE A 111 16.26 -0.84 -8.74
CA PHE A 111 15.05 -0.27 -8.14
C PHE A 111 15.09 -0.33 -6.60
N ARG A 112 15.57 -1.45 -6.06
CA ARG A 112 15.63 -1.69 -4.62
C ARG A 112 16.70 -0.86 -3.92
N LYS A 113 17.89 -0.72 -4.53
CA LYS A 113 19.06 -0.07 -3.88
C LYS A 113 19.20 1.42 -4.15
N CYS A 114 18.35 2.01 -4.99
CA CYS A 114 18.47 3.44 -5.33
C CYS A 114 18.26 4.38 -4.14
N THR A 115 17.66 3.90 -3.05
CA THR A 115 17.43 4.66 -1.81
C THR A 115 18.57 4.51 -0.80
N TYR A 116 19.62 3.75 -1.13
CA TYR A 116 20.77 3.55 -0.24
C TYR A 116 21.44 4.87 0.14
N LEU A 117 21.67 5.09 1.44
CA LEU A 117 22.17 6.33 2.05
C LEU A 117 21.28 7.58 1.85
N ARG A 118 20.06 7.42 1.33
CA ARG A 118 19.12 8.51 1.03
C ARG A 118 17.68 8.13 1.39
N MET A 119 17.53 7.42 2.50
CA MET A 119 16.21 6.96 2.96
C MET A 119 15.24 8.10 3.20
N GLY A 120 14.01 7.93 2.72
CA GLY A 120 12.93 8.88 2.84
C GLY A 120 12.81 9.89 1.69
N GLU A 121 13.87 10.12 0.91
CA GLU A 121 13.84 11.10 -0.19
C GLU A 121 13.03 10.58 -1.40
N LEU A 122 13.44 9.43 -1.95
CA LEU A 122 12.80 8.86 -3.13
C LEU A 122 11.46 8.22 -2.78
N GLU A 123 11.40 7.54 -1.63
CA GLU A 123 10.19 6.88 -1.15
C GLU A 123 9.04 7.87 -0.96
N SER A 124 9.29 9.01 -0.32
CA SER A 124 8.27 10.04 -0.12
C SER A 124 7.88 10.73 -1.43
N ARG A 125 8.86 11.03 -2.28
CA ARG A 125 8.62 11.61 -3.60
C ARG A 125 7.74 10.71 -4.46
N ASP A 126 7.99 9.42 -4.46
CA ASP A 126 7.21 8.44 -5.23
C ASP A 126 5.75 8.38 -4.76
N GLN A 127 5.50 8.48 -3.44
CA GLN A 127 4.14 8.55 -2.91
C GLN A 127 3.44 9.87 -3.33
N VAL A 128 4.16 10.98 -3.31
CA VAL A 128 3.62 12.28 -3.78
C VAL A 128 3.27 12.24 -5.26
N GLU A 129 4.18 11.74 -6.10
CA GLU A 129 3.95 11.64 -7.54
C GLU A 129 2.82 10.66 -7.87
N ALA A 130 2.72 9.55 -7.14
CA ALA A 130 1.62 8.60 -7.26
C ALA A 130 0.27 9.25 -6.88
N ALA A 131 0.22 10.01 -5.79
CA ALA A 131 -0.99 10.75 -5.39
C ALA A 131 -1.41 11.76 -6.46
N GLN A 132 -0.46 12.48 -7.05
CA GLN A 132 -0.71 13.43 -8.13
C GLN A 132 -1.23 12.74 -9.41
N ALA A 133 -0.70 11.55 -9.72
CA ALA A 133 -1.18 10.74 -10.84
C ALA A 133 -2.60 10.22 -10.58
N LEU A 134 -2.87 9.73 -9.37
CA LEU A 134 -4.22 9.31 -8.94
C LEU A 134 -5.22 10.47 -9.02
N GLY A 135 -4.84 11.68 -8.62
CA GLY A 135 -5.67 12.87 -8.67
C GLY A 135 -6.13 13.28 -10.09
N LYS A 136 -5.54 12.71 -11.14
CA LYS A 136 -5.96 12.90 -12.54
C LYS A 136 -7.11 11.96 -12.95
N LEU A 137 -7.39 10.93 -12.16
CA LEU A 137 -8.49 9.99 -12.44
C LEU A 137 -9.84 10.70 -12.19
N PRO A 138 -10.83 10.53 -13.09
CA PRO A 138 -12.08 11.30 -13.04
C PRO A 138 -12.89 11.09 -11.76
N TYR A 139 -12.76 9.94 -11.14
CA TYR A 139 -13.48 9.55 -9.93
C TYR A 139 -12.71 9.83 -8.62
N ILE A 140 -11.51 10.42 -8.70
CA ILE A 140 -10.74 10.81 -7.52
C ILE A 140 -10.96 12.30 -7.21
N ASP A 141 -11.23 12.59 -5.94
CA ASP A 141 -11.18 13.95 -5.43
C ASP A 141 -9.74 14.29 -5.02
N LYS A 142 -9.04 14.98 -5.90
CA LYS A 142 -7.64 15.37 -5.69
C LYS A 142 -7.42 16.26 -4.44
N ASP A 143 -8.47 16.92 -3.97
CA ASP A 143 -8.41 17.79 -2.80
C ASP A 143 -8.73 17.06 -1.50
N ARG A 144 -8.99 15.73 -1.57
CA ARG A 144 -9.24 14.85 -0.44
C ARG A 144 -8.40 13.57 -0.51
N ILE A 145 -7.09 13.72 -0.70
CA ILE A 145 -6.13 12.61 -0.66
C ILE A 145 -5.39 12.65 0.67
N ALA A 146 -5.43 11.55 1.40
CA ALA A 146 -4.73 11.31 2.65
C ALA A 146 -3.66 10.22 2.48
N ILE A 147 -2.67 10.19 3.38
CA ILE A 147 -1.64 9.16 3.43
C ILE A 147 -1.51 8.61 4.86
N TRP A 148 -1.33 7.31 4.96
CA TRP A 148 -1.12 6.60 6.22
C TRP A 148 0.06 5.64 6.14
N GLY A 149 0.80 5.52 7.25
CA GLY A 149 1.84 4.53 7.37
C GLY A 149 2.28 4.28 8.80
N TRP A 150 2.79 3.09 9.05
CA TRP A 150 3.31 2.65 10.35
C TRP A 150 4.82 2.47 10.29
N SER A 151 5.54 2.77 11.38
CA SER A 151 6.99 2.62 11.50
C SER A 151 7.71 3.41 10.40
N PHE A 152 8.49 2.76 9.53
CA PHE A 152 9.07 3.42 8.35
C PHE A 152 8.01 4.10 7.48
N GLY A 153 6.83 3.49 7.32
CA GLY A 153 5.70 4.10 6.63
C GLY A 153 5.20 5.37 7.32
N GLY A 154 5.27 5.43 8.66
CA GLY A 154 5.00 6.64 9.43
C GLY A 154 6.03 7.74 9.15
N TYR A 155 7.32 7.40 9.14
CA TYR A 155 8.40 8.30 8.73
C TYR A 155 8.19 8.82 7.30
N ASN A 156 7.93 7.92 6.36
CA ASN A 156 7.68 8.29 4.97
C ASN A 156 6.42 9.16 4.79
N THR A 157 5.39 8.93 5.63
CA THR A 157 4.21 9.81 5.69
C THR A 157 4.59 11.23 6.08
N LEU A 158 5.40 11.40 7.13
CA LEU A 158 5.87 12.72 7.56
C LEU A 158 6.71 13.41 6.48
N MET A 159 7.61 12.66 5.84
CA MET A 159 8.42 13.16 4.72
C MET A 159 7.53 13.60 3.55
N ALA A 160 6.54 12.79 3.16
CA ALA A 160 5.62 13.12 2.07
C ALA A 160 4.75 14.35 2.38
N LEU A 161 4.33 14.55 3.63
CA LEU A 161 3.63 15.77 4.05
C LEU A 161 4.53 17.00 3.98
N SER A 162 5.79 16.87 4.43
CA SER A 162 6.74 17.99 4.50
C SER A 162 7.20 18.46 3.12
N THR A 163 7.39 17.52 2.18
CA THR A 163 7.96 17.82 0.86
C THR A 163 6.93 17.84 -0.28
N GLY A 164 5.71 17.38 -0.03
CA GLY A 164 4.69 17.14 -1.06
C GLY A 164 3.87 18.37 -1.46
N ASN A 165 4.23 19.59 -1.01
CA ASN A 165 3.58 20.85 -1.41
C ASN A 165 2.05 20.79 -1.30
N GLY A 166 1.51 20.22 -0.21
CA GLY A 166 0.06 20.15 0.03
C GLY A 166 -0.69 19.11 -0.84
N THR A 167 0.00 18.19 -1.47
CA THR A 167 -0.62 17.07 -2.22
C THR A 167 -1.52 16.25 -1.30
N PHE A 168 -1.02 15.90 -0.11
CA PHE A 168 -1.83 15.24 0.91
C PHE A 168 -2.46 16.26 1.84
N LYS A 169 -3.76 16.10 2.13
CA LYS A 169 -4.51 16.98 3.04
C LYS A 169 -4.52 16.47 4.47
N VAL A 170 -4.32 15.16 4.65
CA VAL A 170 -4.22 14.50 5.94
C VAL A 170 -3.11 13.46 5.87
N GLY A 171 -2.33 13.35 6.95
CA GLY A 171 -1.36 12.29 7.15
C GLY A 171 -1.53 11.65 8.51
N ILE A 172 -1.48 10.32 8.56
CA ILE A 172 -1.52 9.54 9.80
C ILE A 172 -0.21 8.76 9.90
N ALA A 173 0.68 9.23 10.77
CA ALA A 173 1.99 8.62 11.00
C ALA A 173 1.97 7.88 12.35
N VAL A 174 2.06 6.54 12.30
CA VAL A 174 2.03 5.71 13.51
C VAL A 174 3.44 5.25 13.84
N ALA A 175 3.90 5.53 15.06
CA ALA A 175 5.22 5.16 15.59
C ALA A 175 6.38 5.42 14.60
N PRO A 176 6.50 6.64 14.02
CA PRO A 176 7.55 6.93 13.05
C PRO A 176 8.91 7.02 13.71
N PRO A 177 9.98 6.42 13.15
CA PRO A 177 11.34 6.74 13.54
C PRO A 177 11.71 8.13 13.01
N THR A 178 11.69 9.13 13.88
CA THR A 178 11.95 10.53 13.50
C THR A 178 13.41 10.96 13.66
N ASP A 179 14.19 10.15 14.36
CA ASP A 179 15.63 10.30 14.52
C ASP A 179 16.33 8.95 14.33
N TRP A 180 17.02 8.80 13.22
CA TRP A 180 17.74 7.57 12.89
C TRP A 180 18.92 7.31 13.80
N ASN A 181 19.59 8.34 14.31
CA ASN A 181 20.69 8.18 15.27
C ASN A 181 20.16 7.61 16.59
N CYS A 182 19.05 8.15 17.08
CA CYS A 182 18.40 7.64 18.29
C CYS A 182 17.95 6.19 18.11
N LEU A 183 17.33 5.85 16.98
CA LEU A 183 16.89 4.48 16.69
C LEU A 183 18.07 3.50 16.67
N LEU A 184 19.15 3.85 15.98
CA LEU A 184 20.34 2.99 15.88
C LEU A 184 21.05 2.81 17.20
N TYR A 185 21.09 3.86 18.05
CA TYR A 185 21.73 3.82 19.36
C TYR A 185 20.97 2.97 20.38
N THR A 186 19.64 2.96 20.31
CA THR A 186 18.79 2.22 21.25
C THR A 186 18.46 0.80 20.82
N SER A 187 18.72 0.45 19.55
CA SER A 187 18.50 -0.91 19.06
C SER A 187 19.69 -1.80 19.46
N PRO A 188 19.45 -2.99 20.06
CA PRO A 188 20.52 -3.92 20.40
C PRO A 188 21.27 -4.34 19.12
N SER A 189 22.60 -4.20 19.19
CA SER A 189 23.49 -4.68 18.11
C SER A 189 23.74 -6.18 18.28
N PRO A 190 23.80 -6.96 17.21
CA PRO A 190 24.23 -8.36 17.28
C PRO A 190 25.70 -8.54 17.74
N ARG A 191 26.43 -7.45 17.97
CA ARG A 191 27.83 -7.43 18.39
C ARG A 191 28.01 -7.05 19.86
N ASP A 192 26.93 -6.73 20.60
CA ASP A 192 26.96 -6.38 22.02
C ASP A 192 26.72 -7.59 22.91
#